data_0fc0bf3146b01814980e90ec8ed3a52e
#
_entry.id   0fc0bf3146b01814980e90ec8ed3a52e
#
_cell.length_a   1.000
_cell.length_b   1.000
_cell.length_c   1.000
_cell.angle_alpha   90.00
_cell.angle_beta   90.00
_cell.angle_gamma   90.00
#
_symmetry.space_group_name_H-M   'P 1'
#
loop_
_entity.id
_entity.type
_entity.pdbx_description
1 polymer ?
#
loop_
_entity_poly.entity_id
_entity_poly.type
_entity_poly.pdbx_seq_one_letter_code
_entity_poly.pdbx_strand_id
1 'polypeptide(L)'
;MASSPLILAALAKSILPSAKFKQVKRIPSEGRGPVNSALLTDTDGIQYVVRESRGAKGNLELATETQAVRALKAAGTLSFTLPNLVAESTGPNGNTLQVLEFVYGSNIDFDGLRATSPIIGSIGKCLASIHSLRGDVIRQSGMPEYSASEIRESRLAELDRAAATGRIPATLLQRWESAIEDLDLFRFQPTVIHGNFVAANVLELGDEISGVLGWSNLEIGDPASDFIGFATLPDSEVFDAVRFAYFEHREDVDSNLAQRATLYSELVIASYLVSCLAANNDDEAQWAVSELDSIAAAVEAGSARSLSTMTFTSALPAFEEQVSIETDSHVLVTEVADDPVDVSDLKTRPIELPSKSDDQLF
;
A
#
# COMPACT_ATOMS: atom_id res chain seq x y z
N MET A 1 16.85 24.66 6.45
CA MET A 1 16.57 24.90 5.01
C MET A 1 16.75 23.59 4.26
N ALA A 2 15.95 23.31 3.26
CA ALA A 2 16.11 22.11 2.43
C ALA A 2 17.38 22.23 1.57
N SER A 3 18.18 21.17 1.49
CA SER A 3 19.36 21.12 0.64
C SER A 3 18.96 21.20 -0.84
N SER A 4 19.70 21.98 -1.63
CA SER A 4 19.47 22.01 -3.07
C SER A 4 19.88 20.69 -3.73
N PRO A 5 19.29 20.31 -4.89
CA PRO A 5 19.68 19.10 -5.61
C PRO A 5 21.18 19.01 -5.89
N LEU A 6 21.82 20.13 -6.18
CA LEU A 6 23.28 20.19 -6.42
C LEU A 6 24.08 19.85 -5.15
N ILE A 7 23.63 20.32 -3.98
CA ILE A 7 24.27 19.97 -2.70
C ILE A 7 24.11 18.47 -2.46
N LEU A 8 22.91 17.91 -2.66
CA LEU A 8 22.67 16.48 -2.53
C LEU A 8 23.54 15.65 -3.49
N ALA A 9 23.74 16.11 -4.73
CA ALA A 9 24.64 15.44 -5.68
C ALA A 9 26.10 15.48 -5.22
N ALA A 10 26.57 16.61 -4.66
CA ALA A 10 27.92 16.72 -4.11
C ALA A 10 28.12 15.79 -2.91
N LEU A 11 27.13 15.73 -2.01
CA LEU A 11 27.12 14.82 -0.86
C LEU A 11 27.14 13.35 -1.32
N ALA A 12 26.28 12.98 -2.29
CA ALA A 12 26.28 11.63 -2.85
C ALA A 12 27.63 11.25 -3.45
N LYS A 13 28.30 12.18 -4.16
CA LYS A 13 29.63 11.97 -4.71
C LYS A 13 30.68 11.71 -3.62
N SER A 14 30.53 12.31 -2.44
CA SER A 14 31.46 12.09 -1.33
C SER A 14 31.38 10.68 -0.73
N ILE A 15 30.19 10.04 -0.76
CA ILE A 15 29.99 8.69 -0.20
C ILE A 15 29.99 7.60 -1.25
N LEU A 16 29.85 7.94 -2.55
CA LEU A 16 29.96 7.04 -3.68
C LEU A 16 30.95 7.59 -4.72
N PRO A 17 32.27 7.60 -4.40
CA PRO A 17 33.28 8.25 -5.26
C PRO A 17 33.44 7.60 -6.64
N SER A 18 33.08 6.32 -6.80
CA SER A 18 33.13 5.59 -8.07
C SER A 18 32.09 6.10 -9.07
N ALA A 19 30.90 6.56 -8.62
CA ALA A 19 29.86 7.04 -9.50
C ALA A 19 30.24 8.37 -10.16
N LYS A 20 29.93 8.53 -11.45
CA LYS A 20 30.18 9.74 -12.25
C LYS A 20 28.85 10.40 -12.59
N PHE A 21 28.25 11.07 -11.62
CA PHE A 21 26.97 11.73 -11.81
C PHE A 21 27.06 12.84 -12.88
N LYS A 22 26.20 12.79 -13.90
CA LYS A 22 26.08 13.79 -14.98
C LYS A 22 24.86 14.65 -14.88
N GLN A 23 23.79 14.17 -14.20
CA GLN A 23 22.53 14.88 -14.08
C GLN A 23 21.94 14.73 -12.67
N VAL A 24 21.31 15.79 -12.19
CA VAL A 24 20.53 15.78 -10.95
C VAL A 24 19.15 16.39 -11.23
N LYS A 25 18.09 15.75 -10.75
CA LYS A 25 16.71 16.26 -10.75
C LYS A 25 16.17 16.28 -9.34
N ARG A 26 15.37 17.29 -9.03
CA ARG A 26 14.64 17.32 -7.77
C ARG A 26 13.56 16.22 -7.81
N ILE A 27 13.46 15.42 -6.77
CA ILE A 27 12.27 14.63 -6.52
C ILE A 27 11.32 15.57 -5.77
N PRO A 28 10.10 15.82 -6.29
CA PRO A 28 9.12 16.63 -5.59
C PRO A 28 8.78 15.92 -4.27
N SER A 29 9.35 16.39 -3.19
CA SER A 29 8.80 16.19 -1.85
C SER A 29 8.15 17.53 -1.55
N GLU A 30 6.95 17.58 -1.07
CA GLU A 30 6.23 18.82 -0.76
C GLU A 30 6.94 19.71 0.28
N GLY A 31 8.24 19.53 0.45
CA GLY A 31 9.15 20.34 1.27
C GLY A 31 8.93 20.26 2.78
N ARG A 32 7.94 19.49 3.23
CA ARG A 32 7.51 19.40 4.64
C ARG A 32 8.03 18.16 5.39
N GLY A 33 8.49 17.12 4.66
CA GLY A 33 8.99 15.89 5.27
C GLY A 33 10.37 16.04 5.94
N PRO A 34 10.80 15.09 6.79
CA PRO A 34 12.07 15.13 7.49
C PRO A 34 13.27 14.68 6.66
N VAL A 35 13.10 14.44 5.35
CA VAL A 35 14.11 13.94 4.42
C VAL A 35 14.11 14.78 3.14
N ASN A 36 15.30 15.20 2.69
CA ASN A 36 15.49 15.79 1.36
C ASN A 36 15.89 14.67 0.38
N SER A 37 15.38 14.70 -0.86
CA SER A 37 15.68 13.69 -1.87
C SER A 37 15.97 14.32 -3.24
N ALA A 38 16.86 13.67 -4.02
CA ALA A 38 17.11 14.01 -5.42
C ALA A 38 17.40 12.75 -6.23
N LEU A 39 17.01 12.76 -7.51
CA LEU A 39 17.36 11.76 -8.49
C LEU A 39 18.69 12.13 -9.15
N LEU A 40 19.63 11.20 -9.15
CA LEU A 40 20.92 11.31 -9.80
C LEU A 40 20.98 10.34 -10.98
N THR A 41 21.59 10.79 -12.10
CA THR A 41 21.90 9.90 -13.23
C THR A 41 23.40 9.97 -13.46
N ASP A 42 24.07 8.84 -13.57
CA ASP A 42 25.49 8.77 -13.87
C ASP A 42 25.78 8.81 -15.39
N THR A 43 27.06 8.74 -15.76
CA THR A 43 27.50 8.76 -17.17
C THR A 43 27.06 7.54 -17.95
N ASP A 44 26.81 6.43 -17.28
CA ASP A 44 26.40 5.14 -17.88
C ASP A 44 24.88 5.01 -17.95
N GLY A 45 24.16 6.04 -17.47
CA GLY A 45 22.70 6.09 -17.48
C GLY A 45 22.05 5.43 -16.26
N ILE A 46 22.83 4.93 -15.30
CA ILE A 46 22.32 4.33 -14.07
C ILE A 46 21.75 5.45 -13.20
N GLN A 47 20.60 5.17 -12.60
CA GLN A 47 19.89 6.12 -11.75
C GLN A 47 19.98 5.74 -10.28
N TYR A 48 20.10 6.76 -9.43
CA TYR A 48 20.19 6.64 -7.98
C TYR A 48 19.30 7.69 -7.31
N VAL A 49 18.80 7.36 -6.13
CA VAL A 49 18.16 8.33 -5.25
C VAL A 49 19.11 8.67 -4.12
N VAL A 50 19.47 9.95 -4.00
CA VAL A 50 20.19 10.45 -2.81
C VAL A 50 19.17 11.01 -1.84
N ARG A 51 19.33 10.66 -0.56
CA ARG A 51 18.47 11.12 0.56
C ARG A 51 19.34 11.70 1.66
N GLU A 52 18.91 12.83 2.22
CA GLU A 52 19.55 13.47 3.38
C GLU A 52 18.47 13.73 4.43
N SER A 53 18.69 13.23 5.64
CA SER A 53 17.81 13.51 6.76
C SER A 53 17.85 14.99 7.16
N ARG A 54 16.78 15.49 7.78
CA ARG A 54 16.73 16.80 8.41
C ARG A 54 16.54 16.63 9.93
N GLY A 55 17.67 16.57 10.63
CA GLY A 55 17.71 16.42 12.09
C GLY A 55 17.31 15.02 12.58
N ALA A 56 17.10 14.90 13.89
CA ALA A 56 16.92 13.62 14.57
C ALA A 56 15.72 12.79 14.04
N LYS A 57 14.59 13.45 13.73
CA LYS A 57 13.40 12.75 13.19
C LYS A 57 13.71 12.08 11.85
N GLY A 58 14.40 12.80 10.94
CA GLY A 58 14.79 12.25 9.66
C GLY A 58 15.84 11.14 9.79
N ASN A 59 16.79 11.27 10.73
CA ASN A 59 17.76 10.22 11.03
C ASN A 59 17.06 8.93 11.45
N LEU A 60 16.08 9.03 12.37
CA LEU A 60 15.32 7.89 12.85
C LEU A 60 14.53 7.25 11.72
N GLU A 61 13.84 8.05 10.90
CA GLU A 61 13.06 7.56 9.76
C GLU A 61 13.92 6.75 8.79
N LEU A 62 15.07 7.30 8.34
CA LEU A 62 15.98 6.62 7.44
C LEU A 62 16.57 5.33 8.05
N ALA A 63 16.91 5.35 9.34
CA ALA A 63 17.42 4.18 10.04
C ALA A 63 16.37 3.08 10.15
N THR A 64 15.13 3.43 10.54
CA THR A 64 14.01 2.49 10.64
C THR A 64 13.69 1.87 9.28
N GLU A 65 13.62 2.68 8.21
CA GLU A 65 13.36 2.18 6.87
C GLU A 65 14.48 1.22 6.38
N THR A 66 15.74 1.55 6.65
CA THR A 66 16.87 0.68 6.31
C THR A 66 16.78 -0.67 7.04
N GLN A 67 16.41 -0.65 8.31
CA GLN A 67 16.21 -1.86 9.12
C GLN A 67 15.04 -2.68 8.57
N ALA A 68 13.92 -2.02 8.27
CA ALA A 68 12.72 -2.63 7.69
C ALA A 68 13.03 -3.34 6.35
N VAL A 69 13.70 -2.65 5.42
CA VAL A 69 14.08 -3.24 4.12
C VAL A 69 14.99 -4.46 4.29
N ARG A 70 15.92 -4.44 5.25
CA ARG A 70 16.76 -5.62 5.57
C ARG A 70 15.93 -6.78 6.10
N ALA A 71 14.97 -6.50 6.99
CA ALA A 71 14.06 -7.51 7.54
C ALA A 71 13.20 -8.14 6.43
N LEU A 72 12.64 -7.32 5.53
CA LEU A 72 11.83 -7.78 4.39
C LEU A 72 12.62 -8.70 3.47
N LYS A 73 13.85 -8.34 3.11
CA LYS A 73 14.74 -9.18 2.27
C LYS A 73 15.05 -10.54 2.91
N ALA A 74 15.05 -10.61 4.24
CA ALA A 74 15.27 -11.86 4.97
C ALA A 74 13.99 -12.68 5.18
N ALA A 75 12.81 -12.03 5.18
CA ALA A 75 11.54 -12.65 5.54
C ALA A 75 10.90 -13.47 4.41
N GLY A 76 11.23 -13.20 3.15
CA GLY A 76 10.66 -13.93 2.02
C GLY A 76 10.80 -13.23 0.69
N THR A 77 10.02 -13.71 -0.29
CA THR A 77 9.99 -13.16 -1.65
C THR A 77 8.79 -12.25 -1.82
N LEU A 78 9.03 -11.06 -2.34
CA LEU A 78 8.00 -10.08 -2.70
C LEU A 78 7.78 -10.09 -4.21
N SER A 79 6.59 -9.70 -4.64
CA SER A 79 6.22 -9.61 -6.06
C SER A 79 6.72 -8.33 -6.75
N PHE A 80 7.42 -7.47 -6.03
CA PHE A 80 7.89 -6.15 -6.47
C PHE A 80 9.31 -5.86 -5.96
N THR A 81 9.91 -4.76 -6.43
CA THR A 81 11.26 -4.35 -6.06
C THR A 81 11.27 -3.53 -4.76
N LEU A 82 12.18 -3.86 -3.85
CA LEU A 82 12.51 -3.05 -2.67
C LEU A 82 13.64 -2.06 -2.98
N PRO A 83 13.67 -0.88 -2.34
CA PRO A 83 14.82 0.02 -2.39
C PRO A 83 16.10 -0.71 -1.97
N ASN A 84 17.20 -0.49 -2.69
CA ASN A 84 18.50 -1.07 -2.36
C ASN A 84 19.49 0.01 -1.93
N LEU A 85 19.98 -0.07 -0.70
CA LEU A 85 20.96 0.87 -0.16
C LEU A 85 22.36 0.55 -0.75
N VAL A 86 22.92 1.51 -1.47
CA VAL A 86 24.26 1.42 -2.10
C VAL A 86 25.34 1.97 -1.19
N ALA A 87 25.07 3.13 -0.57
CA ALA A 87 26.00 3.78 0.34
C ALA A 87 25.28 4.57 1.42
N GLU A 88 25.88 4.64 2.60
CA GLU A 88 25.38 5.42 3.74
C GLU A 88 26.55 6.07 4.48
N SER A 89 26.33 7.27 5.00
CA SER A 89 27.28 7.98 5.85
C SER A 89 26.56 9.00 6.72
N THR A 90 27.26 9.50 7.73
CA THR A 90 26.80 10.64 8.51
C THR A 90 27.49 11.90 8.00
N GLY A 91 26.72 12.89 7.59
CA GLY A 91 27.20 14.18 7.15
C GLY A 91 27.76 15.05 8.30
N PRO A 92 28.40 16.19 7.97
CA PRO A 92 29.04 17.08 8.95
C PRO A 92 28.10 17.61 10.05
N ASN A 93 26.80 17.71 9.74
CA ASN A 93 25.76 18.21 10.64
C ASN A 93 25.07 17.09 11.46
N GLY A 94 25.61 15.87 11.44
CA GLY A 94 25.00 14.71 12.08
C GLY A 94 23.76 14.17 11.34
N ASN A 95 23.47 14.65 10.12
CA ASN A 95 22.43 14.14 9.26
C ASN A 95 22.87 12.84 8.59
N THR A 96 21.94 11.88 8.49
CA THR A 96 22.15 10.66 7.71
C THR A 96 22.06 10.98 6.22
N LEU A 97 23.01 10.48 5.46
CA LEU A 97 23.07 10.57 4.02
C LEU A 97 23.05 9.16 3.41
N GLN A 98 22.13 8.90 2.50
CA GLN A 98 21.97 7.62 1.82
C GLN A 98 21.95 7.78 0.31
N VAL A 99 22.53 6.81 -0.41
CA VAL A 99 22.36 6.63 -1.85
C VAL A 99 21.73 5.26 -2.06
N LEU A 100 20.58 5.24 -2.74
CA LEU A 100 19.83 4.04 -3.07
C LEU A 100 19.81 3.85 -4.59
N GLU A 101 19.72 2.61 -5.04
CA GLU A 101 19.34 2.31 -6.43
C GLU A 101 17.93 2.86 -6.71
N PHE A 102 17.74 3.35 -7.93
CA PHE A 102 16.43 3.84 -8.35
C PHE A 102 15.49 2.65 -8.62
N VAL A 103 14.32 2.66 -8.03
CA VAL A 103 13.24 1.70 -8.34
C VAL A 103 12.42 2.29 -9.49
N TYR A 104 12.39 1.60 -10.62
CA TYR A 104 11.71 2.07 -11.82
C TYR A 104 10.20 1.92 -11.71
N GLY A 105 9.49 2.96 -12.15
CA GLY A 105 8.05 3.07 -12.12
C GLY A 105 7.62 4.52 -11.90
N SER A 106 6.33 4.77 -12.05
CA SER A 106 5.65 6.01 -11.64
C SER A 106 4.75 5.75 -10.44
N ASN A 107 4.50 6.76 -9.63
CA ASN A 107 3.52 6.61 -8.58
C ASN A 107 2.15 6.29 -9.18
N ILE A 108 1.49 5.29 -8.60
CA ILE A 108 0.15 4.90 -9.00
C ILE A 108 -0.85 6.01 -8.69
N ASP A 109 -1.84 6.18 -9.55
CA ASP A 109 -2.97 7.08 -9.30
C ASP A 109 -4.16 6.28 -8.75
N PHE A 110 -4.33 6.24 -7.44
CA PHE A 110 -5.47 5.54 -6.82
C PHE A 110 -6.81 6.16 -7.20
N ASP A 111 -6.90 7.48 -7.34
CA ASP A 111 -8.14 8.18 -7.69
C ASP A 111 -8.58 7.89 -9.14
N GLY A 112 -7.63 7.60 -10.01
CA GLY A 112 -7.86 7.20 -11.40
C GLY A 112 -8.28 5.75 -11.58
N LEU A 113 -8.19 4.89 -10.55
CA LEU A 113 -8.54 3.48 -10.65
C LEU A 113 -10.03 3.26 -10.93
N ARG A 114 -10.32 2.15 -11.60
CA ARG A 114 -11.67 1.58 -11.78
C ARG A 114 -11.61 0.10 -11.38
N ALA A 115 -12.73 -0.47 -10.96
CA ALA A 115 -12.80 -1.89 -10.60
C ALA A 115 -12.31 -2.83 -11.72
N THR A 116 -12.39 -2.38 -12.98
CA THR A 116 -11.93 -3.10 -14.18
C THR A 116 -10.50 -2.74 -14.60
N SER A 117 -9.78 -1.89 -13.86
CA SER A 117 -8.40 -1.53 -14.21
C SER A 117 -7.49 -2.76 -14.17
N PRO A 118 -6.67 -3.00 -15.20
CA PRO A 118 -5.84 -4.23 -15.29
C PRO A 118 -4.88 -4.40 -14.10
N ILE A 119 -4.44 -3.30 -13.50
CA ILE A 119 -3.50 -3.28 -12.37
C ILE A 119 -4.09 -3.82 -11.05
N ILE A 120 -5.42 -3.94 -10.93
CA ILE A 120 -6.10 -4.38 -9.68
C ILE A 120 -5.56 -5.73 -9.20
N GLY A 121 -5.38 -6.69 -10.10
CA GLY A 121 -4.80 -8.00 -9.78
C GLY A 121 -3.38 -7.89 -9.21
N SER A 122 -2.57 -6.98 -9.77
CA SER A 122 -1.19 -6.75 -9.29
C SER A 122 -1.17 -6.07 -7.92
N ILE A 123 -2.11 -5.15 -7.64
CA ILE A 123 -2.27 -4.53 -6.31
C ILE A 123 -2.63 -5.61 -5.27
N GLY A 124 -3.63 -6.45 -5.55
CA GLY A 124 -4.04 -7.54 -4.66
C GLY A 124 -2.90 -8.51 -4.36
N LYS A 125 -2.17 -8.94 -5.40
CA LYS A 125 -0.97 -9.79 -5.29
C LYS A 125 0.15 -9.12 -4.49
N CYS A 126 0.37 -7.81 -4.68
CA CYS A 126 1.35 -7.02 -3.94
C CYS A 126 1.04 -7.06 -2.43
N LEU A 127 -0.17 -6.67 -2.03
CA LEU A 127 -0.62 -6.71 -0.63
C LEU A 127 -0.54 -8.12 -0.04
N ALA A 128 -0.99 -9.13 -0.77
CA ALA A 128 -0.91 -10.52 -0.32
C ALA A 128 0.54 -10.98 -0.10
N SER A 129 1.47 -10.56 -0.97
CA SER A 129 2.88 -10.91 -0.84
C SER A 129 3.52 -10.31 0.43
N ILE A 130 3.12 -9.08 0.81
CA ILE A 130 3.55 -8.43 2.06
C ILE A 130 2.97 -9.18 3.27
N HIS A 131 1.67 -9.39 3.29
CA HIS A 131 0.95 -9.99 4.42
C HIS A 131 1.23 -11.49 4.60
N SER A 132 1.89 -12.14 3.63
CA SER A 132 2.31 -13.55 3.70
C SER A 132 3.78 -13.71 4.13
N LEU A 133 4.49 -12.62 4.42
CA LEU A 133 5.86 -12.69 4.89
C LEU A 133 5.96 -13.36 6.28
N ARG A 134 7.11 -13.93 6.56
CA ARG A 134 7.38 -14.58 7.83
C ARG A 134 7.48 -13.59 8.99
N GLY A 135 6.41 -13.50 9.80
CA GLY A 135 6.35 -12.60 10.94
C GLY A 135 7.43 -12.86 11.99
N ASP A 136 7.87 -14.14 12.17
CA ASP A 136 8.97 -14.46 13.09
C ASP A 136 10.29 -13.77 12.72
N VAL A 137 10.60 -13.66 11.44
CA VAL A 137 11.80 -12.97 10.94
C VAL A 137 11.67 -11.45 11.14
N ILE A 138 10.49 -10.89 10.89
CA ILE A 138 10.22 -9.46 11.10
C ILE A 138 10.35 -9.11 12.60
N ARG A 139 9.76 -9.90 13.48
CA ARG A 139 9.88 -9.76 14.95
C ARG A 139 11.34 -9.81 15.42
N GLN A 140 12.10 -10.80 14.95
CA GLN A 140 13.52 -10.97 15.31
C GLN A 140 14.39 -9.79 14.82
N SER A 141 13.94 -9.08 13.79
CA SER A 141 14.60 -7.88 13.29
C SER A 141 14.27 -6.63 14.12
N GLY A 142 13.49 -6.76 15.21
CA GLY A 142 13.17 -5.66 16.12
C GLY A 142 12.08 -4.72 15.61
N MET A 143 11.29 -5.13 14.60
CA MET A 143 10.13 -4.38 14.15
C MET A 143 8.98 -4.51 15.16
N PRO A 144 8.12 -3.48 15.27
CA PRO A 144 6.95 -3.52 16.16
C PRO A 144 6.02 -4.68 15.84
N GLU A 145 5.36 -5.18 16.87
CA GLU A 145 4.31 -6.20 16.77
C GLU A 145 3.18 -5.84 17.72
N TYR A 146 1.95 -5.89 17.21
CA TYR A 146 0.75 -5.59 17.97
C TYR A 146 -0.28 -6.73 17.80
N SER A 147 -0.84 -7.15 18.91
CA SER A 147 -1.99 -8.04 18.92
C SER A 147 -3.28 -7.32 18.50
N ALA A 148 -4.30 -8.08 18.12
CA ALA A 148 -5.60 -7.52 17.77
C ALA A 148 -6.22 -6.72 18.95
N SER A 149 -5.99 -7.15 20.22
CA SER A 149 -6.44 -6.41 21.40
C SER A 149 -5.73 -5.08 21.59
N GLU A 150 -4.40 -5.03 21.42
CA GLU A 150 -3.62 -3.78 21.52
C GLU A 150 -4.01 -2.80 20.41
N ILE A 151 -4.26 -3.30 19.20
CA ILE A 151 -4.75 -2.47 18.10
C ILE A 151 -6.12 -1.89 18.43
N ARG A 152 -7.06 -2.70 18.92
CA ARG A 152 -8.39 -2.22 19.34
C ARG A 152 -8.29 -1.17 20.43
N GLU A 153 -7.47 -1.40 21.47
CA GLU A 153 -7.22 -0.43 22.54
C GLU A 153 -6.61 0.88 22.01
N SER A 154 -5.71 0.78 21.03
CA SER A 154 -5.15 1.96 20.37
C SER A 154 -6.23 2.75 19.60
N ARG A 155 -7.17 2.07 18.92
CA ARG A 155 -8.29 2.73 18.23
C ARG A 155 -9.25 3.40 19.22
N LEU A 156 -9.51 2.77 20.37
CA LEU A 156 -10.30 3.38 21.44
C LEU A 156 -9.63 4.67 21.97
N ALA A 157 -8.33 4.61 22.26
CA ALA A 157 -7.59 5.78 22.69
C ALA A 157 -7.53 6.89 21.61
N GLU A 158 -7.54 6.54 20.34
CA GLU A 158 -7.64 7.48 19.22
C GLU A 158 -9.01 8.17 19.19
N LEU A 159 -10.09 7.38 19.34
CA LEU A 159 -11.45 7.89 19.45
C LEU A 159 -11.61 8.85 20.64
N ASP A 160 -11.10 8.51 21.83
CA ASP A 160 -11.15 9.36 23.02
C ASP A 160 -10.48 10.72 22.77
N ARG A 161 -9.29 10.72 22.13
CA ARG A 161 -8.60 11.97 21.78
C ARG A 161 -9.37 12.82 20.79
N ALA A 162 -9.98 12.17 19.80
CA ALA A 162 -10.83 12.87 18.82
C ALA A 162 -12.10 13.45 19.47
N ALA A 163 -12.77 12.68 20.30
CA ALA A 163 -13.97 13.11 21.05
C ALA A 163 -13.69 14.30 21.96
N ALA A 164 -12.50 14.30 22.61
CA ALA A 164 -12.06 15.41 23.50
C ALA A 164 -11.95 16.76 22.78
N THR A 165 -11.83 16.78 21.44
CA THR A 165 -11.81 18.04 20.67
C THR A 165 -13.16 18.76 20.66
N GLY A 166 -14.26 18.05 20.90
CA GLY A 166 -15.64 18.57 20.78
C GLY A 166 -16.04 18.95 19.36
N ARG A 167 -15.27 18.51 18.35
CA ARG A 167 -15.47 18.84 16.93
C ARG A 167 -15.97 17.66 16.07
N ILE A 168 -16.12 16.49 16.67
CA ILE A 168 -16.58 15.28 15.95
C ILE A 168 -18.12 15.22 16.03
N PRO A 169 -18.82 14.98 14.91
CA PRO A 169 -20.26 14.75 14.92
C PRO A 169 -20.66 13.57 15.82
N ALA A 170 -21.75 13.73 16.60
CA ALA A 170 -22.20 12.70 17.53
C ALA A 170 -22.53 11.36 16.83
N THR A 171 -23.07 11.44 15.61
CA THR A 171 -23.36 10.28 14.75
C THR A 171 -22.10 9.44 14.50
N LEU A 172 -20.95 10.08 14.24
CA LEU A 172 -19.68 9.38 14.02
C LEU A 172 -19.11 8.81 15.32
N LEU A 173 -19.17 9.55 16.43
CA LEU A 173 -18.73 9.03 17.72
C LEU A 173 -19.48 7.74 18.09
N GLN A 174 -20.80 7.74 17.98
CA GLN A 174 -21.61 6.55 18.25
C GLN A 174 -21.30 5.39 17.30
N ARG A 175 -21.10 5.69 16.00
CA ARG A 175 -20.75 4.71 14.98
C ARG A 175 -19.42 4.04 15.27
N TRP A 176 -18.39 4.81 15.60
CA TRP A 176 -17.04 4.29 15.87
C TRP A 176 -16.95 3.57 17.21
N GLU A 177 -17.61 4.09 18.26
CA GLU A 177 -17.72 3.45 19.57
C GLU A 177 -18.36 2.06 19.42
N SER A 178 -19.51 1.97 18.76
CA SER A 178 -20.17 0.69 18.50
C SER A 178 -19.30 -0.30 17.73
N ALA A 179 -18.53 0.17 16.74
CA ALA A 179 -17.63 -0.66 15.96
C ALA A 179 -16.42 -1.13 16.79
N ILE A 180 -15.83 -0.26 17.62
CA ILE A 180 -14.67 -0.61 18.45
C ILE A 180 -15.07 -1.53 19.61
N GLU A 181 -16.29 -1.44 20.12
CA GLU A 181 -16.83 -2.33 21.14
C GLU A 181 -17.16 -3.73 20.60
N ASP A 182 -17.41 -3.87 19.30
CA ASP A 182 -17.65 -5.17 18.67
C ASP A 182 -16.36 -6.00 18.60
N LEU A 183 -16.23 -6.96 19.55
CA LEU A 183 -15.05 -7.83 19.62
C LEU A 183 -14.90 -8.74 18.40
N ASP A 184 -15.99 -9.05 17.71
CA ASP A 184 -15.94 -9.90 16.52
C ASP A 184 -15.32 -9.16 15.33
N LEU A 185 -15.44 -7.82 15.29
CA LEU A 185 -14.79 -6.98 14.31
C LEU A 185 -13.25 -7.09 14.39
N PHE A 186 -12.71 -7.30 15.60
CA PHE A 186 -11.27 -7.38 15.87
C PHE A 186 -10.76 -8.82 16.00
N ARG A 187 -11.51 -9.82 15.50
CA ARG A 187 -11.04 -11.20 15.37
C ARG A 187 -10.31 -11.39 14.05
N PHE A 188 -9.06 -10.95 13.99
CA PHE A 188 -8.18 -11.15 12.85
C PHE A 188 -6.82 -11.68 13.30
N GLN A 189 -6.07 -12.27 12.38
CA GLN A 189 -4.69 -12.68 12.61
C GLN A 189 -3.76 -11.52 12.23
N PRO A 190 -2.96 -10.96 13.15
CA PRO A 190 -1.94 -9.99 12.81
C PRO A 190 -0.94 -10.54 11.80
N THR A 191 -0.62 -9.75 10.78
CA THR A 191 0.33 -10.10 9.72
C THR A 191 1.38 -9.01 9.56
N VAL A 192 2.42 -9.27 8.77
CA VAL A 192 3.34 -8.22 8.35
C VAL A 192 2.58 -7.23 7.49
N ILE A 193 2.64 -5.95 7.81
CA ILE A 193 1.99 -4.86 7.05
C ILE A 193 2.99 -3.78 6.69
N HIS A 194 2.71 -3.07 5.62
CA HIS A 194 3.46 -1.86 5.24
C HIS A 194 3.21 -0.71 6.22
N GLY A 195 1.98 -0.59 6.73
CA GLY A 195 1.54 0.42 7.69
C GLY A 195 1.34 1.84 7.13
N ASN A 196 1.63 2.04 5.83
CA ASN A 196 1.39 3.31 5.11
C ASN A 196 1.30 3.08 3.59
N PHE A 197 0.43 2.14 3.17
CA PHE A 197 0.25 1.76 1.76
C PHE A 197 -0.63 2.80 1.06
N VAL A 198 0.00 3.86 0.58
CA VAL A 198 -0.63 5.00 -0.11
C VAL A 198 -0.04 5.19 -1.49
N ALA A 199 -0.75 5.86 -2.40
CA ALA A 199 -0.35 6.08 -3.78
C ALA A 199 1.09 6.63 -3.92
N ALA A 200 1.52 7.52 -3.02
CA ALA A 200 2.87 8.08 -3.01
C ALA A 200 4.00 7.06 -2.77
N ASN A 201 3.67 5.91 -2.18
CA ASN A 201 4.63 4.85 -1.84
C ASN A 201 4.59 3.66 -2.81
N VAL A 202 3.63 3.62 -3.73
CA VAL A 202 3.42 2.49 -4.65
C VAL A 202 3.81 2.90 -6.06
N LEU A 203 4.70 2.14 -6.69
CA LEU A 203 5.17 2.37 -8.04
C LEU A 203 4.58 1.35 -9.00
N GLU A 204 4.12 1.82 -10.15
CA GLU A 204 3.62 1.01 -11.25
C GLU A 204 4.51 1.12 -12.49
N LEU A 205 4.58 0.05 -13.26
CA LEU A 205 5.20 0.02 -14.57
C LEU A 205 4.34 -0.85 -15.50
N GLY A 206 3.61 -0.21 -16.39
CA GLY A 206 2.53 -0.86 -17.13
C GLY A 206 1.37 -1.23 -16.20
N ASP A 207 0.89 -2.47 -16.27
CA ASP A 207 -0.22 -2.97 -15.45
C ASP A 207 0.27 -3.74 -14.19
N GLU A 208 1.52 -3.53 -13.77
CA GLU A 208 2.14 -4.25 -12.66
C GLU A 208 2.69 -3.30 -11.60
N ILE A 209 2.60 -3.70 -10.34
CA ILE A 209 3.31 -3.02 -9.25
C ILE A 209 4.80 -3.36 -9.36
N SER A 210 5.60 -2.35 -9.66
CA SER A 210 7.05 -2.49 -9.86
C SER A 210 7.86 -2.29 -8.58
N GLY A 211 7.35 -1.51 -7.63
CA GLY A 211 8.03 -1.22 -6.38
C GLY A 211 7.13 -0.67 -5.30
N VAL A 212 7.54 -0.84 -4.05
CA VAL A 212 6.93 -0.22 -2.87
C VAL A 212 8.02 0.44 -2.04
N LEU A 213 7.77 1.70 -1.65
CA LEU A 213 8.69 2.59 -0.96
C LEU A 213 8.12 2.97 0.43
N GLY A 214 8.90 3.64 1.28
CA GLY A 214 8.38 4.23 2.52
C GLY A 214 8.12 3.22 3.65
N TRP A 215 9.04 2.29 3.87
CA TRP A 215 8.92 1.17 4.82
C TRP A 215 9.16 1.53 6.30
N SER A 216 9.16 2.81 6.67
CA SER A 216 9.40 3.23 8.06
C SER A 216 8.31 2.79 9.04
N ASN A 217 7.14 2.38 8.55
CA ASN A 217 6.01 1.93 9.35
C ASN A 217 5.80 0.40 9.30
N LEU A 218 6.80 -0.35 8.82
CA LEU A 218 6.75 -1.82 8.81
C LEU A 218 6.52 -2.37 10.21
N GLU A 219 5.50 -3.18 10.37
CA GLU A 219 5.17 -3.82 11.65
C GLU A 219 4.41 -5.15 11.43
N ILE A 220 4.16 -5.86 12.51
CA ILE A 220 3.17 -6.94 12.54
C ILE A 220 1.91 -6.34 13.16
N GLY A 221 0.84 -6.28 12.39
CA GLY A 221 -0.38 -5.59 12.78
C GLY A 221 -1.61 -6.03 11.99
N ASP A 222 -2.61 -5.16 11.92
CA ASP A 222 -3.85 -5.43 11.20
C ASP A 222 -3.70 -5.21 9.69
N PRO A 223 -3.89 -6.26 8.85
CA PRO A 223 -3.85 -6.11 7.40
C PRO A 223 -4.81 -5.06 6.86
N ALA A 224 -5.91 -4.75 7.55
CA ALA A 224 -6.84 -3.71 7.14
C ALA A 224 -6.20 -2.30 7.05
N SER A 225 -5.10 -2.07 7.78
CA SER A 225 -4.37 -0.80 7.74
C SER A 225 -3.80 -0.48 6.35
N ASP A 226 -3.39 -1.48 5.57
CA ASP A 226 -2.86 -1.28 4.22
C ASP A 226 -3.97 -1.08 3.17
N PHE A 227 -5.25 -1.20 3.55
CA PHE A 227 -6.40 -0.93 2.68
C PHE A 227 -7.02 0.44 2.91
N ILE A 228 -6.54 1.24 3.86
CA ILE A 228 -7.11 2.57 4.18
C ILE A 228 -7.19 3.45 2.92
N GLY A 229 -6.13 3.48 2.09
CA GLY A 229 -6.09 4.28 0.87
C GLY A 229 -7.19 3.91 -0.15
N PHE A 230 -7.62 2.66 -0.18
CA PHE A 230 -8.73 2.22 -1.04
C PHE A 230 -10.09 2.47 -0.41
N ALA A 231 -10.19 2.41 0.93
CA ALA A 231 -11.43 2.67 1.65
C ALA A 231 -11.88 4.14 1.57
N THR A 232 -10.95 5.07 1.30
CA THR A 232 -11.24 6.49 1.09
C THR A 232 -11.72 6.84 -0.32
N LEU A 233 -11.60 5.92 -1.29
CA LEU A 233 -11.97 6.19 -2.67
C LEU A 233 -13.49 6.39 -2.82
N PRO A 234 -13.92 7.37 -3.64
CA PRO A 234 -15.35 7.61 -3.92
C PRO A 234 -16.03 6.39 -4.56
N ASP A 235 -15.29 5.66 -5.42
CA ASP A 235 -15.76 4.45 -6.07
C ASP A 235 -15.51 3.23 -5.17
N SER A 236 -16.55 2.80 -4.46
CA SER A 236 -16.48 1.65 -3.57
C SER A 236 -16.20 0.32 -4.29
N GLU A 237 -16.48 0.22 -5.60
CA GLU A 237 -16.23 -0.99 -6.39
C GLU A 237 -14.72 -1.24 -6.55
N VAL A 238 -13.89 -0.19 -6.59
CA VAL A 238 -12.43 -0.31 -6.63
C VAL A 238 -11.92 -1.01 -5.38
N PHE A 239 -12.38 -0.60 -4.20
CA PHE A 239 -11.99 -1.24 -2.95
C PHE A 239 -12.39 -2.72 -2.91
N ASP A 240 -13.61 -3.05 -3.34
CA ASP A 240 -14.07 -4.43 -3.36
C ASP A 240 -13.28 -5.28 -4.39
N ALA A 241 -12.93 -4.71 -5.55
CA ALA A 241 -12.09 -5.37 -6.55
C ALA A 241 -10.67 -5.65 -6.04
N VAL A 242 -10.02 -4.66 -5.38
CA VAL A 242 -8.69 -4.85 -4.76
C VAL A 242 -8.74 -5.92 -3.68
N ARG A 243 -9.76 -5.88 -2.80
CA ARG A 243 -9.96 -6.87 -1.74
C ARG A 243 -10.19 -8.26 -2.29
N PHE A 244 -10.99 -8.39 -3.35
CA PHE A 244 -11.20 -9.67 -4.04
C PHE A 244 -9.88 -10.22 -4.61
N ALA A 245 -9.15 -9.40 -5.37
CA ALA A 245 -7.84 -9.78 -5.92
C ALA A 245 -6.82 -10.14 -4.82
N TYR A 246 -6.87 -9.47 -3.67
CA TYR A 246 -6.04 -9.82 -2.52
C TYR A 246 -6.36 -11.22 -1.98
N PHE A 247 -7.64 -11.57 -1.79
CA PHE A 247 -8.04 -12.87 -1.27
C PHE A 247 -7.79 -14.02 -2.26
N GLU A 248 -7.67 -13.77 -3.56
CA GLU A 248 -7.22 -14.79 -4.52
C GLU A 248 -5.79 -15.30 -4.24
N HIS A 249 -5.00 -14.53 -3.49
CA HIS A 249 -3.62 -14.86 -3.13
C HIS A 249 -3.41 -15.12 -1.63
N ARG A 250 -4.50 -15.29 -0.87
CA ARG A 250 -4.47 -15.56 0.57
C ARG A 250 -5.20 -16.87 0.88
N GLU A 251 -4.63 -17.64 1.80
CA GLU A 251 -5.28 -18.87 2.30
C GLU A 251 -6.41 -18.53 3.29
N ASP A 252 -6.22 -17.48 4.10
CA ASP A 252 -7.16 -17.04 5.12
C ASP A 252 -7.98 -15.85 4.63
N VAL A 253 -9.31 -15.97 4.71
CA VAL A 253 -10.25 -14.89 4.38
C VAL A 253 -10.71 -14.20 5.65
N ASP A 254 -10.33 -12.94 5.78
CA ASP A 254 -10.80 -12.05 6.84
C ASP A 254 -12.09 -11.34 6.39
N SER A 255 -13.24 -11.83 6.86
CA SER A 255 -14.55 -11.33 6.47
C SER A 255 -14.80 -9.88 6.90
N ASN A 256 -14.10 -9.39 7.93
CA ASN A 256 -14.29 -8.06 8.52
C ASN A 256 -13.17 -7.06 8.14
N LEU A 257 -12.28 -7.43 7.21
CA LEU A 257 -11.20 -6.55 6.75
C LEU A 257 -11.73 -5.22 6.21
N ALA A 258 -12.81 -5.27 5.40
CA ALA A 258 -13.39 -4.07 4.79
C ALA A 258 -13.97 -3.12 5.84
N GLN A 259 -14.65 -3.64 6.85
CA GLN A 259 -15.22 -2.87 7.94
C GLN A 259 -14.15 -2.15 8.76
N ARG A 260 -13.06 -2.86 9.10
CA ARG A 260 -11.93 -2.25 9.83
C ARG A 260 -11.19 -1.23 8.97
N ALA A 261 -10.93 -1.51 7.69
CA ALA A 261 -10.30 -0.55 6.79
C ALA A 261 -11.14 0.73 6.67
N THR A 262 -12.48 0.62 6.59
CA THR A 262 -13.39 1.76 6.58
C THR A 262 -13.35 2.52 7.91
N LEU A 263 -13.42 1.83 9.05
CA LEU A 263 -13.28 2.45 10.37
C LEU A 263 -11.97 3.24 10.48
N TYR A 264 -10.86 2.63 10.06
CA TYR A 264 -9.53 3.27 10.13
C TYR A 264 -9.43 4.47 9.21
N SER A 265 -10.03 4.42 8.01
CA SER A 265 -10.04 5.56 7.10
C SER A 265 -10.79 6.76 7.67
N GLU A 266 -11.90 6.53 8.38
CA GLU A 266 -12.65 7.57 9.07
C GLU A 266 -11.86 8.14 10.28
N LEU A 267 -11.23 7.27 11.10
CA LEU A 267 -10.42 7.66 12.25
C LEU A 267 -9.15 8.44 11.86
N VAL A 268 -8.54 8.15 10.69
CA VAL A 268 -7.38 8.92 10.19
C VAL A 268 -7.72 10.40 10.02
N ILE A 269 -8.93 10.74 9.53
CA ILE A 269 -9.37 12.14 9.39
C ILE A 269 -9.54 12.79 10.77
N ALA A 270 -10.10 12.05 11.74
CA ALA A 270 -10.25 12.54 13.10
C ALA A 270 -8.89 12.77 13.78
N SER A 271 -7.93 11.86 13.60
CA SER A 271 -6.55 12.02 14.09
C SER A 271 -5.81 13.17 13.41
N TYR A 272 -6.07 13.41 12.13
CA TYR A 272 -5.57 14.57 11.41
C TYR A 272 -6.11 15.87 12.02
N LEU A 273 -7.42 15.94 12.31
CA LEU A 273 -8.02 17.07 13.01
C LEU A 273 -7.32 17.35 14.35
N VAL A 274 -7.11 16.32 15.17
CA VAL A 274 -6.38 16.46 16.46
C VAL A 274 -4.98 17.05 16.24
N SER A 275 -4.28 16.58 15.22
CA SER A 275 -2.93 17.04 14.88
C SER A 275 -2.92 18.50 14.40
N CYS A 276 -3.90 18.91 13.59
CA CYS A 276 -4.05 20.28 13.10
C CYS A 276 -4.35 21.24 14.25
N LEU A 277 -5.25 20.86 15.16
CA LEU A 277 -5.56 21.67 16.35
C LEU A 277 -4.34 21.84 17.26
N ALA A 278 -3.56 20.77 17.48
CA ALA A 278 -2.33 20.82 18.26
C ALA A 278 -1.24 21.71 17.62
N ALA A 279 -1.25 21.80 16.28
CA ALA A 279 -0.33 22.64 15.51
C ALA A 279 -0.83 24.08 15.31
N ASN A 280 -2.02 24.45 15.79
CA ASN A 280 -2.73 25.70 15.53
C ASN A 280 -2.88 25.99 14.03
N ASN A 281 -3.18 24.96 13.24
CA ASN A 281 -3.43 25.05 11.79
C ASN A 281 -4.94 25.04 11.54
N ASP A 282 -5.58 26.20 11.65
CA ASP A 282 -7.03 26.34 11.61
C ASP A 282 -7.63 26.00 10.24
N ASP A 283 -6.94 26.30 9.15
CA ASP A 283 -7.42 26.03 7.80
C ASP A 283 -7.54 24.52 7.53
N GLU A 284 -6.50 23.77 7.89
CA GLU A 284 -6.50 22.30 7.75
C GLU A 284 -7.45 21.64 8.76
N ALA A 285 -7.59 22.20 9.97
CA ALA A 285 -8.57 21.73 10.94
C ALA A 285 -10.01 21.91 10.41
N GLN A 286 -10.30 23.04 9.74
CA GLN A 286 -11.61 23.28 9.15
C GLN A 286 -11.89 22.33 7.98
N TRP A 287 -10.89 22.02 7.15
CA TRP A 287 -11.01 21.00 6.11
C TRP A 287 -11.36 19.62 6.73
N ALA A 288 -10.64 19.20 7.77
CA ALA A 288 -10.91 17.92 8.44
C ALA A 288 -12.33 17.86 9.04
N VAL A 289 -12.82 18.95 9.63
CA VAL A 289 -14.21 19.05 10.12
C VAL A 289 -15.20 18.87 8.96
N SER A 290 -14.97 19.54 7.82
CA SER A 290 -15.84 19.43 6.64
C SER A 290 -15.93 17.99 6.11
N GLU A 291 -14.79 17.27 6.08
CA GLU A 291 -14.77 15.86 5.67
C GLU A 291 -15.57 14.99 6.67
N LEU A 292 -15.40 15.21 7.98
CA LEU A 292 -16.14 14.48 9.01
C LEU A 292 -17.65 14.76 8.94
N ASP A 293 -18.05 16.00 8.67
CA ASP A 293 -19.46 16.35 8.46
C ASP A 293 -20.03 15.64 7.21
N SER A 294 -19.23 15.51 6.15
CA SER A 294 -19.62 14.78 4.94
C SER A 294 -19.83 13.29 5.19
N ILE A 295 -18.95 12.66 5.99
CA ILE A 295 -19.08 11.27 6.40
C ILE A 295 -20.33 11.10 7.28
N ALA A 296 -20.57 12.00 8.24
CA ALA A 296 -21.75 11.96 9.09
C ALA A 296 -23.05 12.04 8.28
N ALA A 297 -23.11 12.95 7.30
CA ALA A 297 -24.24 13.06 6.38
C ALA A 297 -24.47 11.77 5.57
N ALA A 298 -23.41 11.11 5.10
CA ALA A 298 -23.50 9.83 4.40
C ALA A 298 -24.02 8.71 5.32
N VAL A 299 -23.61 8.70 6.60
CA VAL A 299 -24.12 7.75 7.60
C VAL A 299 -25.62 7.97 7.86
N GLU A 300 -26.05 9.20 8.05
CA GLU A 300 -27.45 9.58 8.27
C GLU A 300 -28.32 9.26 7.05
N ALA A 301 -27.79 9.42 5.85
CA ALA A 301 -28.46 9.05 4.60
C ALA A 301 -28.46 7.52 4.33
N GLY A 302 -27.78 6.72 5.14
CA GLY A 302 -27.64 5.28 4.94
C GLY A 302 -26.80 4.88 3.71
N SER A 303 -25.99 5.81 3.16
CA SER A 303 -25.11 5.59 2.01
C SER A 303 -23.66 5.24 2.41
N ALA A 304 -23.28 5.44 3.67
CA ALA A 304 -21.97 5.06 4.16
C ALA A 304 -21.81 3.53 4.22
N ARG A 305 -20.60 3.03 3.97
CA ARG A 305 -20.28 1.60 4.12
C ARG A 305 -20.51 1.17 5.58
N SER A 306 -21.12 -0.01 5.78
CA SER A 306 -21.39 -0.55 7.11
C SER A 306 -20.08 -0.88 7.85
N LEU A 307 -20.04 -0.60 9.16
CA LEU A 307 -18.97 -1.07 10.07
C LEU A 307 -19.39 -2.32 10.85
N SER A 308 -20.65 -2.79 10.71
CA SER A 308 -21.12 -3.98 11.40
C SER A 308 -20.45 -5.23 10.87
N THR A 309 -20.11 -6.15 11.77
CA THR A 309 -19.57 -7.47 11.41
C THR A 309 -20.48 -8.22 10.46
N MET A 310 -19.90 -8.90 9.49
CA MET A 310 -20.63 -9.84 8.63
C MET A 310 -20.87 -11.13 9.42
N THR A 311 -22.04 -11.27 10.01
CA THR A 311 -22.49 -12.57 10.49
C THR A 311 -22.86 -13.42 9.29
N PHE A 312 -22.05 -14.42 8.96
CA PHE A 312 -22.50 -15.52 8.12
C PHE A 312 -23.56 -16.29 8.91
N THR A 313 -24.80 -15.86 8.79
CA THR A 313 -25.90 -16.78 9.10
C THR A 313 -25.76 -17.91 8.10
N SER A 314 -25.34 -19.07 8.55
CA SER A 314 -25.25 -20.32 7.78
C SER A 314 -26.67 -20.78 7.43
N ALA A 315 -27.35 -20.02 6.62
CA ALA A 315 -28.48 -20.45 5.83
C ALA A 315 -27.92 -20.72 4.43
N LEU A 316 -27.38 -21.92 4.25
CA LEU A 316 -27.34 -22.48 2.91
C LEU A 316 -28.76 -22.36 2.38
N PRO A 317 -29.01 -21.67 1.25
CA PRO A 317 -30.30 -21.79 0.58
C PRO A 317 -30.49 -23.30 0.35
N ALA A 318 -31.55 -23.85 0.87
CA ALA A 318 -31.98 -25.20 0.50
C ALA A 318 -32.17 -25.16 -1.03
N PHE A 319 -31.24 -25.75 -1.75
CA PHE A 319 -31.46 -26.09 -3.16
C PHE A 319 -32.58 -27.12 -3.13
N GLU A 320 -33.82 -26.68 -3.31
CA GLU A 320 -34.90 -27.55 -3.74
C GLU A 320 -34.55 -27.97 -5.17
N GLU A 321 -34.03 -29.15 -5.27
CA GLU A 321 -33.76 -29.89 -6.49
C GLU A 321 -35.11 -30.24 -7.14
N GLN A 322 -35.69 -29.33 -7.93
CA GLN A 322 -36.74 -29.67 -8.87
C GLN A 322 -36.08 -30.34 -10.07
N VAL A 323 -35.75 -31.62 -9.92
CA VAL A 323 -35.45 -32.49 -11.05
C VAL A 323 -36.75 -32.84 -11.72
N SER A 324 -37.14 -32.08 -12.73
CA SER A 324 -38.10 -32.54 -13.74
C SER A 324 -37.33 -33.34 -14.78
N ILE A 325 -37.38 -34.66 -14.66
CA ILE A 325 -36.87 -35.58 -15.67
C ILE A 325 -37.90 -35.63 -16.82
N GLU A 326 -37.68 -34.86 -17.87
CA GLU A 326 -38.28 -35.18 -19.18
C GLU A 326 -37.29 -36.07 -19.93
N THR A 327 -37.66 -37.34 -19.97
CA THR A 327 -37.04 -38.34 -20.86
C THR A 327 -37.50 -38.05 -22.29
N ASP A 328 -36.59 -37.54 -23.12
CA ASP A 328 -36.73 -37.74 -24.56
C ASP A 328 -35.43 -38.29 -25.17
N SER A 329 -35.58 -39.49 -25.71
CA SER A 329 -34.52 -40.32 -26.25
C SER A 329 -34.17 -39.85 -27.64
N HIS A 330 -32.96 -39.38 -27.91
CA HIS A 330 -32.25 -39.61 -29.15
C HIS A 330 -30.74 -39.52 -28.98
N VAL A 331 -30.13 -40.70 -28.90
CA VAL A 331 -28.70 -40.94 -29.00
C VAL A 331 -28.25 -40.66 -30.42
N LEU A 332 -27.30 -39.76 -30.60
CA LEU A 332 -26.35 -39.79 -31.72
C LEU A 332 -24.94 -39.72 -31.17
N VAL A 333 -24.35 -40.91 -31.11
CA VAL A 333 -22.92 -41.10 -30.89
C VAL A 333 -22.21 -40.69 -32.18
N THR A 334 -21.36 -39.67 -32.10
CA THR A 334 -20.31 -39.50 -33.10
C THR A 334 -18.97 -39.64 -32.38
N GLU A 335 -18.31 -40.76 -32.68
CA GLU A 335 -16.90 -40.99 -32.37
C GLU A 335 -16.07 -39.88 -33.00
N VAL A 336 -15.27 -39.23 -32.17
CA VAL A 336 -14.14 -38.39 -32.61
C VAL A 336 -12.87 -39.19 -32.37
N ALA A 337 -12.23 -39.58 -33.48
CA ALA A 337 -10.98 -40.30 -33.50
C ALA A 337 -9.85 -39.43 -32.92
N ASP A 338 -9.10 -39.98 -31.95
CA ASP A 338 -7.80 -39.49 -31.50
C ASP A 338 -6.77 -39.76 -32.62
N ASP A 339 -6.34 -38.69 -33.30
CA ASP A 339 -5.09 -38.72 -34.07
C ASP A 339 -4.01 -37.91 -33.29
N PRO A 340 -2.84 -38.51 -33.03
CA PRO A 340 -1.75 -37.83 -32.35
C PRO A 340 -1.11 -36.77 -33.26
N VAL A 341 -1.10 -35.53 -32.81
CA VAL A 341 -0.43 -34.41 -33.50
C VAL A 341 1.09 -34.52 -33.27
N ASP A 342 1.84 -34.71 -34.37
CA ASP A 342 3.29 -34.71 -34.41
C ASP A 342 3.83 -33.29 -34.20
N VAL A 343 4.58 -33.08 -33.09
CA VAL A 343 5.19 -31.81 -32.70
C VAL A 343 6.65 -31.66 -33.16
N SER A 344 7.14 -32.45 -34.09
CA SER A 344 8.54 -32.45 -34.50
C SER A 344 8.99 -31.26 -35.39
N ASP A 345 8.06 -30.39 -35.86
CA ASP A 345 8.38 -29.29 -36.79
C ASP A 345 8.29 -27.86 -36.22
N LEU A 346 8.29 -27.68 -34.90
CA LEU A 346 8.37 -26.35 -34.29
C LEU A 346 9.81 -25.83 -34.31
N LYS A 347 10.23 -25.26 -35.45
CA LYS A 347 11.44 -24.42 -35.51
C LYS A 347 11.20 -23.10 -34.85
N THR A 348 11.83 -22.89 -33.69
CA THR A 348 11.99 -21.57 -33.06
C THR A 348 12.85 -20.68 -33.95
N ARG A 349 12.24 -19.61 -34.52
CA ARG A 349 13.00 -18.50 -35.11
C ARG A 349 13.40 -17.52 -34.03
N PRO A 350 14.65 -17.01 -34.02
CA PRO A 350 15.03 -15.92 -33.15
C PRO A 350 14.26 -14.65 -33.54
N ILE A 351 13.74 -13.92 -32.54
CA ILE A 351 13.14 -12.61 -32.74
C ILE A 351 14.29 -11.62 -32.95
N GLU A 352 14.43 -11.09 -34.16
CA GLU A 352 15.31 -9.95 -34.45
C GLU A 352 14.68 -8.67 -33.87
N LEU A 353 15.37 -8.03 -32.94
CA LEU A 353 15.02 -6.71 -32.43
C LEU A 353 15.28 -5.66 -33.52
N PRO A 354 14.36 -4.70 -33.78
CA PRO A 354 14.59 -3.66 -34.77
C PRO A 354 15.73 -2.75 -34.37
N SER A 355 16.69 -2.56 -35.28
CA SER A 355 17.80 -1.63 -35.17
C SER A 355 17.26 -0.19 -35.09
N LYS A 356 17.82 0.60 -34.14
CA LYS A 356 17.63 2.04 -34.04
C LYS A 356 18.00 2.70 -35.39
N SER A 357 17.08 3.41 -35.98
CA SER A 357 17.37 4.49 -36.91
C SER A 357 17.15 5.83 -36.18
N ASP A 358 18.23 6.62 -36.14
CA ASP A 358 18.20 8.04 -35.79
C ASP A 358 17.21 8.77 -36.70
N ASP A 359 16.41 9.68 -36.14
CA ASP A 359 16.28 11.08 -36.51
C ASP A 359 15.02 11.75 -35.96
N GLN A 360 15.27 12.99 -35.48
CA GLN A 360 14.40 14.16 -35.38
C GLN A 360 13.46 14.28 -34.18
N LEU A 361 13.89 15.08 -33.17
CA LEU A 361 13.63 16.52 -32.99
C LEU A 361 12.12 16.92 -32.95
N PHE A 362 11.60 17.20 -31.79
CA PHE A 362 11.33 18.55 -31.25
C PHE A 362 11.03 18.47 -29.75
#